data_3428bcbca4a7c53140ad96b3e0b659fb
#
_entry.id   3428bcbca4a7c53140ad96b3e0b659fb
#
_cell.length_a   1.000
_cell.length_b   1.000
_cell.length_c   1.000
_cell.angle_alpha   90.00
_cell.angle_beta   90.00
_cell.angle_gamma   90.00
#
_symmetry.space_group_name_H-M   'P 1'
#
loop_
_entity.id
_entity.type
_entity.pdbx_description
1 polymer ?
#
loop_
_entity_poly.entity_id
_entity_poly.type
_entity_poly.pdbx_seq_one_letter_code
_entity_poly.pdbx_strand_id
1 'polypeptide(L)'
;MFSCRFISATREYSTLEKQVPAPYLRRSFEIKAPVQRAALTICGLGFYEAYLNGQRITKGLLAPYVSNPDDILYYDRYDLTDRLRPGKNVLALLLGNGMLNCPGGQVWNFENVRYRSA
;
A
#
# COMPACT_ATOMS: atom_id res chain seq x y z
N MET A 1 -11.89 -12.77 -2.54
CA MET A 1 -12.62 -11.49 -2.69
C MET A 1 -12.24 -10.62 -1.50
N PHE A 2 -11.87 -9.37 -1.72
CA PHE A 2 -11.63 -8.43 -0.61
C PHE A 2 -12.98 -8.10 0.04
N SER A 3 -13.06 -8.27 1.35
CA SER A 3 -14.28 -7.99 2.14
C SER A 3 -14.21 -6.66 2.90
N CYS A 4 -13.07 -6.00 2.85
CA CYS A 4 -12.78 -4.80 3.62
C CYS A 4 -12.78 -3.54 2.75
N ARG A 5 -13.03 -2.43 3.40
CA ARG A 5 -12.91 -1.10 2.80
C ARG A 5 -11.44 -0.73 2.70
N PHE A 6 -11.09 0.10 1.72
CA PHE A 6 -9.79 0.73 1.69
C PHE A 6 -9.59 1.62 2.92
N ILE A 7 -8.37 1.65 3.40
CA ILE A 7 -7.95 2.48 4.53
C ILE A 7 -6.95 3.52 4.05
N SER A 8 -7.01 4.71 4.61
CA SER A 8 -6.02 5.77 4.40
C SER A 8 -5.51 6.28 5.75
N ALA A 9 -4.32 6.85 5.76
CA ALA A 9 -3.76 7.43 6.98
C ALA A 9 -4.33 8.82 7.28
N THR A 10 -4.77 9.53 6.24
CA THR A 10 -5.30 10.90 6.33
C THR A 10 -6.30 11.15 5.20
N ARG A 11 -7.10 12.17 5.36
CA ARG A 11 -7.94 12.73 4.29
C ARG A 11 -7.25 13.86 3.53
N GLU A 12 -6.07 14.26 3.96
CA GLU A 12 -5.28 15.26 3.27
C GLU A 12 -4.62 14.64 2.03
N TYR A 13 -4.40 15.45 1.04
CA TYR A 13 -3.73 15.06 -0.20
C TYR A 13 -2.68 16.10 -0.59
N SER A 14 -1.69 15.65 -1.35
CA SER A 14 -0.67 16.54 -1.89
C SER A 14 -1.23 17.42 -2.99
N THR A 15 -0.74 18.66 -3.03
CA THR A 15 -0.99 19.64 -4.08
C THR A 15 0.35 20.11 -4.65
N LEU A 16 0.34 21.03 -5.61
CA LEU A 16 1.56 21.69 -6.08
C LEU A 16 2.24 22.51 -4.97
N GLU A 17 1.47 23.02 -4.02
CA GLU A 17 1.94 23.90 -2.94
C GLU A 17 2.16 23.16 -1.62
N LYS A 18 1.50 22.02 -1.42
CA LYS A 18 1.54 21.25 -0.18
C LYS A 18 1.86 19.79 -0.46
N GLN A 19 2.91 19.29 0.18
CA GLN A 19 3.21 17.86 0.20
C GLN A 19 2.71 17.21 1.48
N VAL A 20 1.96 16.13 1.33
CA VAL A 20 1.63 15.23 2.44
C VAL A 20 2.67 14.13 2.48
N PRO A 21 3.38 13.96 3.61
CA PRO A 21 4.39 12.92 3.73
C PRO A 21 3.81 11.52 3.50
N ALA A 22 4.62 10.65 2.91
CA ALA A 22 4.27 9.25 2.74
C ALA A 22 3.95 8.60 4.09
N PRO A 23 2.74 8.08 4.31
CA PRO A 23 2.34 7.57 5.60
C PRO A 23 2.89 6.18 5.87
N TYR A 24 3.15 5.91 7.14
CA TYR A 24 3.43 4.58 7.64
C TYR A 24 2.20 4.01 8.34
N LEU A 25 1.71 2.88 7.86
CA LEU A 25 0.70 2.09 8.53
C LEU A 25 1.39 0.91 9.22
N ARG A 26 1.02 0.63 10.47
CA ARG A 26 1.64 -0.44 11.25
C ARG A 26 0.61 -1.14 12.11
N ARG A 27 0.66 -2.48 12.11
CA ARG A 27 -0.13 -3.31 13.01
C ARG A 27 0.69 -4.45 13.58
N SER A 28 0.61 -4.63 14.89
CA SER A 28 1.11 -5.83 15.56
C SER A 28 -0.01 -6.86 15.73
N PHE A 29 0.35 -8.12 15.63
CA PHE A 29 -0.53 -9.26 15.84
C PHE A 29 0.25 -10.42 16.44
N GLU A 30 -0.46 -11.39 17.01
CA GLU A 30 0.14 -12.52 17.70
C GLU A 30 -0.22 -13.84 17.03
N ILE A 31 0.78 -14.67 16.84
CA ILE A 31 0.63 -16.06 16.36
C ILE A 31 0.70 -16.98 17.57
N LYS A 32 -0.44 -17.60 17.91
CA LYS A 32 -0.60 -18.45 19.10
C LYS A 32 -0.37 -19.93 18.84
N ALA A 33 -0.38 -20.35 17.57
CA ALA A 33 -0.21 -21.74 17.16
C ALA A 33 0.73 -21.84 15.96
N PRO A 34 1.34 -22.98 15.68
CA PRO A 34 2.14 -23.17 14.48
C PRO A 34 1.35 -22.84 13.21
N VAL A 35 1.95 -22.08 12.31
CA VAL A 35 1.36 -21.70 11.04
C VAL A 35 1.74 -22.70 9.97
N GLN A 36 0.76 -23.38 9.39
CA GLN A 36 0.98 -24.27 8.26
C GLN A 36 1.06 -23.52 6.93
N ARG A 37 0.25 -22.47 6.79
CA ARG A 37 0.21 -21.63 5.59
C ARG A 37 -0.28 -20.23 5.95
N ALA A 38 0.45 -19.23 5.45
CA ALA A 38 0.04 -17.84 5.58
C ALA A 38 0.30 -17.07 4.29
N ALA A 39 -0.64 -16.22 3.91
CA ALA A 39 -0.50 -15.33 2.79
C ALA A 39 -1.02 -13.94 3.13
N LEU A 40 -0.32 -12.92 2.68
CA LEU A 40 -0.81 -11.55 2.63
C LEU A 40 -1.31 -11.26 1.22
N THR A 41 -2.56 -10.85 1.11
CA THR A 41 -3.10 -10.28 -0.13
C THR A 41 -3.32 -8.79 0.10
N ILE A 42 -2.73 -7.97 -0.75
CA ILE A 42 -2.75 -6.53 -0.60
C ILE A 42 -3.06 -5.85 -1.94
N CYS A 43 -3.96 -4.88 -1.90
CA CYS A 43 -4.27 -4.01 -3.01
C CYS A 43 -3.97 -2.57 -2.58
N GLY A 44 -2.98 -1.94 -3.20
CA GLY A 44 -2.70 -0.53 -3.02
C GLY A 44 -3.31 0.29 -4.14
N LEU A 45 -4.03 1.36 -3.82
CA LEU A 45 -4.54 2.29 -4.83
C LEU A 45 -3.44 3.27 -5.31
N GLY A 46 -2.39 3.45 -4.53
CA GLY A 46 -1.13 4.07 -4.91
C GLY A 46 -0.01 3.05 -4.83
N PHE A 47 1.21 3.50 -4.59
CA PHE A 47 2.34 2.61 -4.35
C PHE A 47 2.45 2.22 -2.89
N TYR A 48 3.05 1.06 -2.62
CA TYR A 48 3.39 0.64 -1.27
C TYR A 48 4.69 -0.15 -1.22
N GLU A 49 5.33 -0.11 -0.07
CA GLU A 49 6.31 -1.10 0.37
C GLU A 49 5.79 -1.78 1.62
N ALA A 50 5.86 -3.11 1.65
CA ALA A 50 5.41 -3.91 2.78
C ALA A 50 6.59 -4.57 3.50
N TYR A 51 6.50 -4.57 4.83
CA TYR A 51 7.52 -5.10 5.73
C TYR A 51 6.87 -6.02 6.76
N LEU A 52 7.47 -7.15 7.00
CA LEU A 52 7.11 -8.07 8.08
C LEU A 52 8.30 -8.20 9.03
N ASN A 53 8.09 -7.88 10.30
CA ASN A 53 9.13 -7.94 11.34
C ASN A 53 10.41 -7.15 10.99
N GLY A 54 10.25 -6.03 10.29
CA GLY A 54 11.37 -5.20 9.82
C GLY A 54 12.02 -5.66 8.51
N GLN A 55 11.61 -6.81 7.97
CA GLN A 55 12.12 -7.29 6.70
C GLN A 55 11.15 -6.95 5.57
N ARG A 56 11.66 -6.38 4.49
CA ARG A 56 10.87 -6.05 3.31
C ARG A 56 10.36 -7.33 2.63
N ILE A 57 9.08 -7.33 2.28
CA ILE A 57 8.41 -8.44 1.58
C ILE A 57 8.05 -8.10 0.13
N THR A 58 7.89 -6.83 -0.22
CA THR A 58 7.72 -6.39 -1.61
C THR A 58 8.96 -6.69 -2.45
N LYS A 59 8.75 -7.23 -3.65
CA LYS A 59 9.85 -7.68 -4.51
C LYS A 59 10.41 -6.61 -5.44
N GLY A 60 9.66 -5.63 -5.81
CA GLY A 60 10.07 -4.55 -6.71
C GLY A 60 10.31 -3.24 -5.96
N LEU A 61 10.62 -2.19 -6.70
CA LEU A 61 10.70 -0.82 -6.17
C LEU A 61 9.32 -0.17 -6.12
N LEU A 62 8.43 -0.57 -7.01
CA LEU A 62 7.07 -0.04 -7.12
C LEU A 62 6.08 -1.21 -7.11
N ALA A 63 5.19 -1.24 -6.14
CA ALA A 63 4.10 -2.18 -6.04
C ALA A 63 2.82 -1.41 -5.69
N PRO A 64 1.66 -1.78 -6.23
CA PRO A 64 1.44 -2.74 -7.32
C PRO A 64 1.86 -2.17 -8.69
N TYR A 65 1.69 -2.94 -9.75
CA TYR A 65 1.81 -2.40 -11.12
C TYR A 65 0.81 -1.27 -11.33
N VAL A 66 1.24 -0.26 -12.08
CA VAL A 66 0.37 0.87 -12.44
C VAL A 66 -0.79 0.39 -13.29
N SER A 67 -1.99 0.82 -12.95
CA SER A 67 -3.22 0.56 -13.70
C SER A 67 -4.09 1.81 -13.72
N ASN A 68 -5.13 1.79 -14.54
CA ASN A 68 -6.23 2.72 -14.37
C ASN A 68 -7.14 2.19 -13.24
N PRO A 69 -7.13 2.80 -12.04
CA PRO A 69 -7.88 2.29 -10.90
C PRO A 69 -9.40 2.36 -11.06
N ASP A 70 -9.90 3.04 -12.10
CA ASP A 70 -11.32 3.05 -12.44
C ASP A 70 -11.78 1.77 -13.13
N ASP A 71 -10.86 1.12 -13.84
CA ASP A 71 -11.16 -0.07 -14.62
C ASP A 71 -10.61 -1.34 -13.97
N ILE A 72 -9.34 -1.32 -13.56
CA ILE A 72 -8.64 -2.50 -13.06
C ILE A 72 -7.82 -2.14 -11.83
N LEU A 73 -8.02 -2.91 -10.77
CA LEU A 73 -7.18 -2.87 -9.58
C LEU A 73 -6.32 -4.12 -9.51
N TYR A 74 -4.99 -3.95 -9.51
CA TYR A 74 -4.07 -5.02 -9.24
C TYR A 74 -3.92 -5.27 -7.76
N TYR A 75 -3.72 -6.53 -7.40
CA TYR A 75 -3.35 -6.93 -6.05
C TYR A 75 -2.13 -7.85 -6.10
N ASP A 76 -1.35 -7.80 -5.06
CA ASP A 76 -0.23 -8.70 -4.86
C ASP A 76 -0.56 -9.74 -3.80
N ARG A 77 0.01 -10.92 -3.96
CA ARG A 77 -0.05 -11.99 -2.97
C ARG A 77 1.34 -12.47 -2.60
N TYR A 78 1.65 -12.35 -1.33
CA TYR A 78 2.93 -12.76 -0.74
C TYR A 78 2.72 -13.97 0.15
N ASP A 79 3.52 -15.00 -0.04
CA ASP A 79 3.62 -16.12 0.91
C ASP A 79 4.46 -15.63 2.11
N LEU A 80 3.88 -15.74 3.29
CA LEU A 80 4.49 -15.34 4.54
C LEU A 80 4.73 -16.53 5.49
N THR A 81 4.51 -17.76 5.04
CA THR A 81 4.54 -18.97 5.86
C THR A 81 5.83 -19.06 6.66
N ASP A 82 6.97 -18.97 5.98
CA ASP A 82 8.30 -19.09 6.60
C ASP A 82 8.83 -17.77 7.20
N ARG A 83 8.05 -16.69 7.11
CA ARG A 83 8.44 -15.36 7.62
C ARG A 83 7.75 -14.99 8.93
N LEU A 84 6.68 -15.70 9.27
CA LEU A 84 6.00 -15.55 10.54
C LEU A 84 6.74 -16.32 11.62
N ARG A 85 6.74 -15.77 12.83
CA ARG A 85 7.32 -16.40 14.01
C ARG A 85 6.25 -16.58 15.09
N PRO A 86 6.37 -17.58 15.95
CA PRO A 86 5.51 -17.69 17.13
C PRO A 86 5.57 -16.42 17.97
N GLY A 87 4.45 -16.05 18.58
CA GLY A 87 4.33 -14.82 19.35
C GLY A 87 4.10 -13.59 18.48
N LYS A 88 4.66 -12.47 18.91
CA LYS A 88 4.40 -11.15 18.33
C LYS A 88 5.05 -10.97 16.96
N ASN A 89 4.24 -10.58 15.99
CA ASN A 89 4.64 -10.15 14.66
C ASN A 89 4.17 -8.74 14.38
N VAL A 90 4.83 -8.05 13.45
CA VAL A 90 4.51 -6.69 13.05
C VAL A 90 4.47 -6.60 11.53
N LEU A 91 3.34 -6.23 10.98
CA LEU A 91 3.18 -5.82 9.59
C LEU A 91 3.25 -4.30 9.52
N ALA A 92 4.05 -3.78 8.59
CA ALA A 92 4.15 -2.36 8.33
C ALA A 92 4.10 -2.08 6.82
N LEU A 93 3.50 -0.96 6.47
CA LEU A 93 3.36 -0.48 5.11
C LEU A 93 3.86 0.96 5.04
N LEU A 94 4.72 1.24 4.08
CA LEU A 94 5.02 2.59 3.63
C LEU A 94 4.19 2.84 2.36
N LEU A 95 3.39 3.88 2.34
CA LEU A 95 2.52 4.20 1.21
C LEU A 95 3.09 5.35 0.39
N GLY A 96 2.89 5.31 -0.92
CA GLY A 96 3.20 6.38 -1.85
C GLY A 96 1.98 6.70 -2.71
N ASN A 97 1.86 7.95 -3.16
CA ASN A 97 0.70 8.42 -3.91
C ASN A 97 0.49 7.67 -5.24
N GLY A 98 1.57 7.29 -5.90
CA GLY A 98 1.47 6.70 -7.24
C GLY A 98 0.70 7.61 -8.19
N MET A 99 0.00 7.00 -9.15
CA MET A 99 -0.84 7.74 -10.10
C MET A 99 -2.20 8.14 -9.52
N LEU A 100 -2.61 7.57 -8.40
CA LEU A 100 -3.92 7.85 -7.80
C LEU A 100 -4.04 9.30 -7.31
N ASN A 101 -2.98 9.83 -6.77
CA ASN A 101 -2.92 11.20 -6.24
C ASN A 101 -1.68 11.91 -6.78
N CYS A 102 -1.53 11.89 -8.09
CA CYS A 102 -0.47 12.63 -8.77
C CYS A 102 -1.00 14.04 -9.07
N PRO A 103 -0.44 15.10 -8.44
CA PRO A 103 -0.66 16.44 -8.95
C PRO A 103 0.02 16.48 -10.32
N GLY A 104 -0.76 16.56 -11.37
CA GLY A 104 -0.24 16.71 -12.72
C GLY A 104 0.60 17.97 -12.78
N GLY A 105 1.75 17.91 -13.42
CA GLY A 105 2.53 19.09 -13.74
C GLY A 105 2.04 19.75 -15.03
N GLN A 106 2.63 20.87 -15.37
CA GLN A 106 2.33 21.66 -16.58
C GLN A 106 2.42 20.85 -17.89
N VAL A 107 3.20 19.77 -17.91
CA VAL A 107 3.46 18.97 -19.10
C VAL A 107 2.24 18.18 -19.59
N TRP A 108 1.29 17.87 -18.69
CA TRP A 108 0.16 17.00 -19.00
C TRP A 108 -1.20 17.70 -18.86
N ASN A 109 -1.25 19.01 -18.63
CA ASN A 109 -2.47 19.75 -18.34
C ASN A 109 -3.29 19.19 -17.16
N PHE A 110 -2.64 18.46 -16.25
CA PHE A 110 -3.27 17.90 -15.06
C PHE A 110 -3.42 18.93 -13.92
N GLU A 111 -3.17 20.17 -14.17
CA GLU A 111 -3.24 21.25 -13.19
C GLU A 111 -4.63 21.35 -12.54
N ASN A 112 -5.65 21.01 -13.30
CA ASN A 112 -7.04 21.07 -12.89
C ASN A 112 -7.71 19.70 -12.71
N VAL A 113 -7.02 18.62 -13.03
CA VAL A 113 -7.56 17.25 -12.98
C VAL A 113 -6.83 16.48 -11.90
N ARG A 114 -7.55 15.99 -10.92
CA ARG A 114 -7.06 15.02 -9.96
C ARG A 114 -7.59 13.66 -10.32
N TYR A 115 -6.67 12.73 -10.49
CA TYR A 115 -6.99 11.33 -10.37
C TYR A 115 -7.25 11.06 -8.90
N ARG A 116 -8.47 11.17 -8.44
CA ARG A 116 -8.99 10.85 -7.11
C ARG A 116 -8.15 11.31 -5.91
N SER A 117 -8.81 11.92 -4.96
CA SER A 117 -8.33 12.04 -3.59
C SER A 117 -8.40 10.66 -2.92
N ALA A 118 -7.27 10.14 -2.46
CA ALA A 118 -7.25 9.00 -1.57
C ALA A 118 -7.86 9.39 -0.20
#